data_01d39ad73aba12e096060ff427703ca5
#
_entry.id   01d39ad73aba12e096060ff427703ca5
#
_cell.length_a   1.000
_cell.length_b   1.000
_cell.length_c   1.000
_cell.angle_alpha   90.00
_cell.angle_beta   90.00
_cell.angle_gamma   90.00
#
_symmetry.space_group_name_H-M   'P 1'
#
loop_
_entity.id
_entity.type
_entity.pdbx_description
1 polymer ?
#
loop_
_entity_poly.entity_id
_entity_poly.type
_entity_poly.pdbx_seq_one_letter_code
_entity_poly.pdbx_strand_id
1 'polypeptide(L)'
;MLPTLCRMNCFGAAKYIAWTEGAGYGDVMNISELKTAVDAEILSQREETIKLAFRLASIPEAGFEEFETMKELERQLAACGVKAEVGLARTGIRATIGPAGAPNLVLLADMDALPTRGAPNDIMHSCGHHAQMTIMLAVFSALHALGIPEKLGFRLSLVGAPAEEYTHLDERKVLRAKGEIRYLSGKQELIRLGVFDDAACVIKYHSMADSPERMATVNGTLNGFVAKQALFVGKAAHSGAAPDQGVNALNAAVIALMAIHSQRETFRDSDHIRVHPILKEGGTTVNTVPDRTRIETYIRGASIEAMQNAARKVDRALSAGAMAVGASVTVSTTPGYQPFRPSDALGVRLAASAARFLPETAIDLHDYSYASDDIGDVACLVPACQLGFSGFSGTIHSADFKASDPERAYILPGRILADLVLDLGADGGRKAQEIRSAFKPTLDKAAYLAYLDSCFEEKTYSF
;
A
#
# COMPACT_ATOMS: atom_id res chain seq x y z
N MET A 1 36.64 36.51 5.77
CA MET A 1 35.17 36.39 5.71
C MET A 1 34.86 34.89 5.69
N LEU A 2 34.45 34.34 6.81
CA LEU A 2 34.07 32.94 6.93
C LEU A 2 32.62 32.78 6.45
N PRO A 3 32.28 31.79 5.62
CA PRO A 3 30.91 31.55 5.29
C PRO A 3 30.18 30.94 6.49
N THR A 4 29.03 31.48 6.78
CA THR A 4 28.11 31.07 7.84
C THR A 4 27.63 29.64 7.56
N LEU A 5 28.07 28.68 8.39
CA LEU A 5 27.57 27.32 8.39
C LEU A 5 26.11 27.31 8.87
N CYS A 6 25.20 27.06 7.95
CA CYS A 6 23.79 26.81 8.26
C CYS A 6 23.68 25.44 8.94
N ARG A 7 23.40 25.43 10.24
CA ARG A 7 23.07 24.21 10.99
C ARG A 7 21.62 23.87 10.71
N MET A 8 21.36 22.77 10.06
CA MET A 8 20.02 22.20 9.97
C MET A 8 20.02 20.77 10.51
N ASN A 9 19.21 20.54 11.51
CA ASN A 9 18.97 19.22 12.11
C ASN A 9 17.67 18.65 11.57
N CYS A 10 17.75 17.57 10.82
CA CYS A 10 16.55 16.79 10.44
C CYS A 10 15.90 16.13 11.68
N PHE A 11 16.72 15.72 12.63
CA PHE A 11 16.33 15.12 13.90
C PHE A 11 17.34 15.66 14.95
N GLY A 12 17.05 16.67 15.70
CA GLY A 12 17.87 17.30 16.75
C GLY A 12 19.36 16.91 16.81
N ALA A 13 20.24 17.85 16.54
CA ALA A 13 21.69 17.87 16.77
C ALA A 13 22.54 16.70 16.24
N ALA A 14 22.84 16.67 14.93
CA ALA A 14 23.93 15.86 14.38
C ALA A 14 25.30 16.45 14.78
N LYS A 15 26.14 15.64 15.40
CA LYS A 15 27.59 15.90 15.55
C LYS A 15 28.25 15.61 14.21
N TYR A 16 28.76 16.65 13.55
CA TYR A 16 29.55 16.48 12.35
C TYR A 16 30.82 15.68 12.64
N ILE A 17 30.99 14.53 11.98
CA ILE A 17 32.31 13.95 11.77
C ILE A 17 32.92 14.77 10.64
N ALA A 18 33.88 15.65 10.98
CA ALA A 18 34.61 16.44 9.98
C ALA A 18 35.48 15.48 9.16
N TRP A 19 35.07 15.21 7.93
CA TRP A 19 35.95 14.62 6.93
C TRP A 19 36.89 15.72 6.43
N THR A 20 38.19 15.53 6.64
CA THR A 20 39.20 16.44 6.14
C THR A 20 39.17 16.44 4.61
N GLU A 21 39.01 17.61 4.02
CA GLU A 21 39.27 17.85 2.60
C GLU A 21 40.72 17.52 2.31
N GLY A 22 40.98 16.37 1.64
CA GLY A 22 42.33 15.99 1.30
C GLY A 22 42.54 14.60 0.71
N ALA A 23 41.51 13.85 0.36
CA ALA A 23 41.69 12.58 -0.35
C ALA A 23 41.45 12.80 -1.86
N GLY A 24 42.45 12.54 -2.67
CA GLY A 24 42.39 12.63 -4.12
C GLY A 24 41.43 11.59 -4.71
N TYR A 25 40.91 11.88 -5.91
CA TYR A 25 40.09 10.97 -6.73
C TYR A 25 40.83 9.62 -6.89
N GLY A 26 40.46 8.59 -6.12
CA GLY A 26 41.08 7.29 -6.19
C GLY A 26 40.72 6.29 -5.09
N ASP A 27 40.18 6.70 -3.95
CA ASP A 27 39.80 5.75 -2.90
C ASP A 27 38.40 5.16 -3.22
N VAL A 28 38.41 3.89 -3.67
CA VAL A 28 37.20 3.07 -3.76
C VAL A 28 36.63 2.97 -2.35
N MET A 29 35.56 3.77 -2.06
CA MET A 29 34.92 3.74 -0.75
C MET A 29 34.43 2.33 -0.44
N ASN A 30 34.93 1.76 0.66
CA ASN A 30 34.55 0.42 1.09
C ASN A 30 33.06 0.41 1.49
N ILE A 31 32.22 -0.31 0.72
CA ILE A 31 30.79 -0.43 0.98
C ILE A 31 30.49 -0.90 2.42
N SER A 32 31.39 -1.69 3.04
CA SER A 32 31.24 -2.14 4.42
C SER A 32 31.37 -0.98 5.43
N GLU A 33 32.26 -0.02 5.16
CA GLU A 33 32.41 1.19 6.00
C GLU A 33 31.20 2.08 5.87
N LEU A 34 30.66 2.24 4.65
CA LEU A 34 29.41 2.98 4.42
C LEU A 34 28.23 2.35 5.13
N LYS A 35 28.09 1.02 5.09
CA LYS A 35 27.04 0.31 5.83
C LYS A 35 27.16 0.55 7.33
N THR A 36 28.36 0.57 7.88
CA THR A 36 28.61 0.87 9.30
C THR A 36 28.25 2.33 9.63
N ALA A 37 28.63 3.27 8.76
CA ALA A 37 28.35 4.69 8.98
C ALA A 37 26.84 5.00 8.90
N VAL A 38 26.12 4.43 7.94
CA VAL A 38 24.66 4.61 7.80
C VAL A 38 23.92 3.96 8.96
N ASP A 39 24.37 2.78 9.42
CA ASP A 39 23.82 2.11 10.60
C ASP A 39 23.98 2.99 11.86
N ALA A 40 25.16 3.54 12.06
CA ALA A 40 25.42 4.47 13.17
C ALA A 40 24.59 5.75 13.08
N GLU A 41 24.36 6.28 11.87
CA GLU A 41 23.53 7.47 11.66
C GLU A 41 22.06 7.19 12.00
N ILE A 42 21.48 6.06 11.57
CA ILE A 42 20.12 5.64 11.94
C ILE A 42 19.99 5.50 13.45
N LEU A 43 20.98 4.87 14.11
CA LEU A 43 20.98 4.70 15.56
C LEU A 43 21.12 6.05 16.31
N SER A 44 21.86 7.00 15.75
CA SER A 44 21.99 8.35 16.34
C SER A 44 20.67 9.13 16.34
N GLN A 45 19.80 8.85 15.36
CA GLN A 45 18.48 9.47 15.19
C GLN A 45 17.34 8.69 15.89
N ARG A 46 17.66 7.62 16.62
CA ARG A 46 16.70 6.68 17.21
C ARG A 46 15.56 7.34 17.98
N GLU A 47 15.89 8.23 18.91
CA GLU A 47 14.86 8.88 19.75
C GLU A 47 13.91 9.76 18.94
N GLU A 48 14.44 10.53 17.99
CA GLU A 48 13.63 11.41 17.16
C GLU A 48 12.77 10.59 16.16
N THR A 49 13.30 9.47 15.65
CA THR A 49 12.53 8.52 14.83
C THR A 49 11.33 7.97 15.61
N ILE A 50 11.52 7.53 16.84
CA ILE A 50 10.43 7.04 17.68
C ILE A 50 9.41 8.13 18.00
N LYS A 51 9.86 9.35 18.31
CA LYS A 51 8.95 10.51 18.52
C LYS A 51 8.12 10.82 17.29
N LEU A 52 8.75 10.77 16.11
CA LEU A 52 8.05 10.97 14.84
C LEU A 52 6.99 9.89 14.60
N ALA A 53 7.31 8.62 14.91
CA ALA A 53 6.33 7.53 14.79
C ALA A 53 5.08 7.79 15.62
N PHE A 54 5.23 8.18 16.87
CA PHE A 54 4.11 8.52 17.74
C PHE A 54 3.35 9.76 17.27
N ARG A 55 4.07 10.75 16.73
CA ARG A 55 3.44 11.95 16.16
C ARG A 55 2.58 11.60 14.95
N LEU A 56 3.11 10.85 13.99
CA LEU A 56 2.34 10.41 12.81
C LEU A 56 1.16 9.50 13.23
N ALA A 57 1.34 8.62 14.22
CA ALA A 57 0.25 7.82 14.76
C ALA A 57 -0.88 8.66 15.38
N SER A 58 -0.58 9.89 15.86
CA SER A 58 -1.56 10.79 16.49
C SER A 58 -2.35 11.66 15.52
N ILE A 59 -2.05 11.61 14.21
CA ILE A 59 -2.75 12.35 13.14
C ILE A 59 -3.34 11.38 12.11
N PRO A 60 -4.22 10.44 12.50
CA PRO A 60 -4.82 9.51 11.56
C PRO A 60 -5.80 10.23 10.63
N GLU A 61 -5.60 10.09 9.32
CA GLU A 61 -6.43 10.70 8.27
C GLU A 61 -6.84 9.64 7.25
N ALA A 62 -8.07 9.77 6.72
CA ALA A 62 -8.59 8.86 5.72
C ALA A 62 -7.92 9.06 4.35
N GLY A 63 -7.96 8.03 3.52
CA GLY A 63 -7.35 8.08 2.19
C GLY A 63 -7.87 9.21 1.32
N PHE A 64 -6.96 9.92 0.65
CA PHE A 64 -7.11 11.18 -0.08
C PHE A 64 -7.42 12.42 0.79
N GLU A 65 -7.33 12.30 2.11
CA GLU A 65 -7.54 13.39 3.07
C GLU A 65 -6.34 13.59 4.01
N GLU A 66 -5.17 13.00 3.70
CA GLU A 66 -3.95 12.96 4.51
C GLU A 66 -3.18 14.29 4.47
N PHE A 67 -3.87 15.41 4.65
CA PHE A 67 -3.29 16.76 4.51
C PHE A 67 -2.30 17.12 5.62
N GLU A 68 -2.59 16.77 6.87
CA GLU A 68 -1.70 17.06 8.00
C GLU A 68 -0.50 16.10 7.99
N THR A 69 -0.73 14.84 7.61
CA THR A 69 0.33 13.84 7.38
C THR A 69 1.30 14.31 6.29
N MET A 70 0.79 14.78 5.14
CA MET A 70 1.59 15.33 4.05
C MET A 70 2.43 16.53 4.53
N LYS A 71 1.81 17.48 5.26
CA LYS A 71 2.50 18.66 5.81
C LYS A 71 3.60 18.26 6.79
N GLU A 72 3.36 17.26 7.64
CA GLU A 72 4.36 16.77 8.58
C GLU A 72 5.56 16.17 7.84
N LEU A 73 5.32 15.34 6.81
CA LEU A 73 6.40 14.79 5.98
C LEU A 73 7.17 15.89 5.23
N GLU A 74 6.47 16.86 4.65
CA GLU A 74 7.09 18.04 4.00
C GLU A 74 7.97 18.82 4.99
N ARG A 75 7.47 19.05 6.21
CA ARG A 75 8.21 19.73 7.28
C ARG A 75 9.50 18.98 7.64
N GLN A 76 9.44 17.65 7.73
CA GLN A 76 10.61 16.81 8.03
C GLN A 76 11.64 16.89 6.89
N LEU A 77 11.20 16.76 5.64
CA LEU A 77 12.07 16.88 4.47
C LEU A 77 12.70 18.26 4.36
N ALA A 78 11.93 19.32 4.60
CA ALA A 78 12.45 20.70 4.60
C ALA A 78 13.49 20.93 5.71
N ALA A 79 13.32 20.29 6.88
CA ALA A 79 14.31 20.33 7.95
C ALA A 79 15.63 19.64 7.58
N CYS A 80 15.59 18.67 6.64
CA CYS A 80 16.78 18.06 6.01
C CYS A 80 17.35 18.90 4.85
N GLY A 81 16.74 20.04 4.51
CA GLY A 81 17.13 20.82 3.33
C GLY A 81 16.68 20.25 2.00
N VAL A 82 15.77 19.29 2.02
CA VAL A 82 15.24 18.63 0.81
C VAL A 82 13.88 19.22 0.44
N LYS A 83 13.76 19.68 -0.82
CA LYS A 83 12.48 20.13 -1.35
C LYS A 83 11.65 18.94 -1.81
N ALA A 84 10.40 18.88 -1.39
CA ALA A 84 9.43 17.89 -1.84
C ALA A 84 8.45 18.44 -2.87
N GLU A 85 7.96 17.57 -3.73
CA GLU A 85 6.78 17.76 -4.56
C GLU A 85 5.59 17.23 -3.75
N VAL A 86 4.61 18.10 -3.47
CA VAL A 86 3.45 17.81 -2.63
C VAL A 86 2.15 17.87 -3.42
N GLY A 87 1.09 17.25 -2.90
CA GLY A 87 -0.23 17.26 -3.54
C GLY A 87 -0.36 16.29 -4.72
N LEU A 88 0.56 15.36 -4.88
CA LEU A 88 0.44 14.27 -5.85
C LEU A 88 -0.77 13.40 -5.49
N ALA A 89 -1.68 13.17 -6.44
CA ALA A 89 -2.93 12.46 -6.15
C ALA A 89 -3.63 13.03 -4.88
N ARG A 90 -3.77 14.37 -4.79
CA ARG A 90 -4.30 15.20 -3.68
C ARG A 90 -3.33 15.38 -2.51
N THR A 91 -2.87 14.31 -1.89
CA THR A 91 -2.14 14.35 -0.60
C THR A 91 -0.80 13.62 -0.63
N GLY A 92 -0.44 12.97 -1.74
CA GLY A 92 0.85 12.31 -1.89
C GLY A 92 2.02 13.28 -1.97
N ILE A 93 3.21 12.77 -1.65
CA ILE A 93 4.45 13.53 -1.58
C ILE A 93 5.60 12.75 -2.23
N ARG A 94 6.51 13.45 -2.92
CA ARG A 94 7.76 12.88 -3.46
C ARG A 94 8.93 13.80 -3.16
N ALA A 95 10.02 13.24 -2.67
CA ALA A 95 11.33 13.92 -2.59
C ALA A 95 12.39 13.06 -3.26
N THR A 96 13.33 13.67 -3.97
CA THR A 96 14.39 12.95 -4.68
C THR A 96 15.74 13.64 -4.47
N ILE A 97 16.76 12.84 -4.18
CA ILE A 97 18.17 13.25 -4.01
C ILE A 97 19.07 12.40 -4.92
N GLY A 98 20.31 12.86 -5.11
CA GLY A 98 21.29 12.18 -5.97
C GLY A 98 21.36 12.75 -7.39
N PRO A 99 22.34 12.32 -8.19
CA PRO A 99 22.64 12.91 -9.50
C PRO A 99 21.54 12.64 -10.53
N ALA A 100 21.16 13.67 -11.28
CA ALA A 100 20.15 13.56 -12.33
C ALA A 100 20.52 12.50 -13.38
N GLY A 101 19.52 11.72 -13.82
CA GLY A 101 19.69 10.68 -14.83
C GLY A 101 20.26 9.34 -14.32
N ALA A 102 20.72 9.28 -13.08
CA ALA A 102 21.17 8.02 -12.46
C ALA A 102 19.98 7.07 -12.13
N PRO A 103 20.20 5.76 -11.96
CA PRO A 103 19.19 4.81 -11.54
C PRO A 103 18.49 5.26 -10.24
N ASN A 104 17.15 5.26 -10.22
CA ASN A 104 16.35 5.76 -9.11
C ASN A 104 15.82 4.62 -8.24
N LEU A 105 16.25 4.55 -7.00
CA LEU A 105 15.69 3.66 -5.97
C LEU A 105 14.56 4.39 -5.28
N VAL A 106 13.37 3.77 -5.17
CA VAL A 106 12.20 4.40 -4.55
C VAL A 106 11.89 3.73 -3.22
N LEU A 107 11.90 4.50 -2.15
CA LEU A 107 11.34 4.15 -0.84
C LEU A 107 9.88 4.55 -0.83
N LEU A 108 8.97 3.59 -0.69
CA LEU A 108 7.53 3.80 -0.77
C LEU A 108 6.88 3.57 0.60
N ALA A 109 6.07 4.54 1.05
CA ALA A 109 5.30 4.46 2.27
C ALA A 109 3.84 4.85 2.03
N ASP A 110 2.91 4.12 2.62
CA ASP A 110 1.50 4.50 2.66
C ASP A 110 1.26 5.53 3.75
N MET A 111 0.26 6.41 3.55
CA MET A 111 0.06 7.57 4.41
C MET A 111 -1.26 7.53 5.19
N ASP A 112 -2.26 6.83 4.69
CA ASP A 112 -3.62 6.87 5.23
C ASP A 112 -3.80 6.01 6.48
N ALA A 113 -4.88 6.31 7.19
CA ALA A 113 -5.44 5.53 8.29
C ALA A 113 -6.82 5.01 7.88
N LEU A 114 -7.33 4.05 8.62
CA LEU A 114 -8.61 3.44 8.28
C LEU A 114 -9.62 3.53 9.44
N PRO A 115 -10.93 3.47 9.12
CA PRO A 115 -11.98 3.39 10.13
C PRO A 115 -11.73 2.21 11.06
N THR A 116 -11.61 2.48 12.36
CA THR A 116 -11.30 1.48 13.38
C THR A 116 -12.23 1.66 14.56
N ARG A 117 -13.23 0.79 14.66
CA ARG A 117 -14.23 0.87 15.72
C ARG A 117 -13.58 0.77 17.11
N GLY A 118 -13.89 1.74 17.97
CA GLY A 118 -13.36 1.82 19.33
C GLY A 118 -12.03 2.57 19.44
N ALA A 119 -11.44 3.03 18.33
CA ALA A 119 -10.35 3.98 18.34
C ALA A 119 -10.87 5.41 18.58
N PRO A 120 -10.02 6.37 19.02
CA PRO A 120 -10.40 7.77 19.08
C PRO A 120 -10.92 8.26 17.72
N ASN A 121 -12.10 8.92 17.72
CA ASN A 121 -12.80 9.36 16.51
C ASN A 121 -13.10 8.24 15.48
N ASP A 122 -13.08 6.96 15.90
CA ASP A 122 -13.27 5.79 15.06
C ASP A 122 -12.33 5.71 13.83
N ILE A 123 -11.14 6.34 13.89
CA ILE A 123 -10.09 6.25 12.88
C ILE A 123 -8.72 6.05 13.55
N MET A 124 -7.86 5.21 12.97
CA MET A 124 -6.55 4.88 13.53
C MET A 124 -5.61 4.31 12.46
N HIS A 125 -4.29 4.51 12.63
CA HIS A 125 -3.26 3.79 11.88
C HIS A 125 -3.14 2.33 12.34
N SER A 126 -4.25 1.58 12.29
CA SER A 126 -4.33 0.18 12.72
C SER A 126 -3.78 -0.81 11.66
N CYS A 127 -3.27 -0.31 10.52
CA CYS A 127 -2.44 -1.05 9.56
C CYS A 127 -0.93 -0.73 9.70
N GLY A 128 -0.56 0.27 10.51
CA GLY A 128 0.84 0.62 10.77
C GLY A 128 1.48 1.53 9.71
N HIS A 129 0.70 2.27 8.91
CA HIS A 129 1.25 3.17 7.89
C HIS A 129 2.11 4.30 8.50
N HIS A 130 1.82 4.76 9.71
CA HIS A 130 2.70 5.67 10.45
C HIS A 130 4.13 5.13 10.61
N ALA A 131 4.29 3.80 10.78
CA ALA A 131 5.60 3.17 10.84
C ALA A 131 6.27 3.14 9.47
N GLN A 132 5.53 2.88 8.40
CA GLN A 132 6.06 2.94 7.03
C GLN A 132 6.69 4.31 6.76
N MET A 133 5.92 5.38 6.96
CA MET A 133 6.39 6.76 6.77
C MET A 133 7.63 7.06 7.61
N THR A 134 7.60 6.70 8.89
CA THR A 134 8.70 6.93 9.83
C THR A 134 9.98 6.23 9.39
N ILE A 135 9.90 4.94 9.06
CA ILE A 135 11.05 4.11 8.67
C ILE A 135 11.64 4.61 7.36
N MET A 136 10.80 4.83 6.33
CA MET A 136 11.27 5.26 5.03
C MET A 136 11.89 6.65 5.06
N LEU A 137 11.33 7.57 5.87
CA LEU A 137 11.93 8.88 6.07
C LEU A 137 13.25 8.81 6.85
N ALA A 138 13.35 7.95 7.88
CA ALA A 138 14.60 7.77 8.64
C ALA A 138 15.73 7.22 7.73
N VAL A 139 15.42 6.23 6.89
CA VAL A 139 16.38 5.69 5.89
C VAL A 139 16.81 6.78 4.91
N PHE A 140 15.85 7.50 4.33
CA PHE A 140 16.10 8.59 3.39
C PHE A 140 16.98 9.68 4.00
N SER A 141 16.65 10.12 5.22
CA SER A 141 17.35 11.19 5.92
C SER A 141 18.78 10.79 6.31
N ALA A 142 18.99 9.56 6.77
CA ALA A 142 20.33 9.06 7.12
C ALA A 142 21.24 8.97 5.88
N LEU A 143 20.73 8.46 4.76
CA LEU A 143 21.45 8.38 3.51
C LEU A 143 21.77 9.78 2.94
N HIS A 144 20.82 10.71 3.07
CA HIS A 144 21.00 12.11 2.67
C HIS A 144 22.05 12.83 3.53
N ALA A 145 21.96 12.72 4.85
CA ALA A 145 22.91 13.36 5.79
C ALA A 145 24.37 12.96 5.54
N LEU A 146 24.58 11.74 5.08
CA LEU A 146 25.91 11.22 4.71
C LEU A 146 26.27 11.44 3.24
N GLY A 147 25.39 12.04 2.44
CA GLY A 147 25.60 12.28 1.00
C GLY A 147 25.80 11.00 0.18
N ILE A 148 25.16 9.91 0.60
CA ILE A 148 25.37 8.58 -0.01
C ILE A 148 24.95 8.51 -1.48
N PRO A 149 23.76 9.01 -1.87
CA PRO A 149 23.34 8.96 -3.27
C PRO A 149 24.31 9.66 -4.21
N GLU A 150 24.81 10.83 -3.83
CA GLU A 150 25.80 11.59 -4.60
C GLU A 150 27.16 10.86 -4.66
N LYS A 151 27.63 10.33 -3.53
CA LYS A 151 28.91 9.62 -3.43
C LYS A 151 28.94 8.33 -4.24
N LEU A 152 27.82 7.59 -4.25
CA LEU A 152 27.71 6.32 -4.98
C LEU A 152 27.16 6.47 -6.39
N GLY A 153 26.62 7.63 -6.79
CA GLY A 153 26.14 7.91 -8.14
C GLY A 153 24.78 7.31 -8.47
N PHE A 154 23.87 7.19 -7.51
CA PHE A 154 22.48 6.76 -7.74
C PHE A 154 21.49 7.82 -7.25
N ARG A 155 20.22 7.71 -7.64
CA ARG A 155 19.12 8.52 -7.11
C ARG A 155 18.34 7.76 -6.07
N LEU A 156 17.86 8.49 -5.07
CA LEU A 156 16.96 7.97 -4.05
C LEU A 156 15.72 8.85 -3.97
N SER A 157 14.55 8.26 -4.16
CA SER A 157 13.27 8.93 -3.96
C SER A 157 12.58 8.39 -2.72
N LEU A 158 12.00 9.28 -1.93
CA LEU A 158 10.96 8.96 -0.94
C LEU A 158 9.61 9.31 -1.54
N VAL A 159 8.68 8.37 -1.53
CA VAL A 159 7.30 8.56 -2.00
C VAL A 159 6.34 8.21 -0.88
N GLY A 160 5.54 9.20 -0.44
CA GLY A 160 4.37 8.98 0.40
C GLY A 160 3.14 8.81 -0.49
N ALA A 161 2.56 7.62 -0.48
CA ALA A 161 1.39 7.29 -1.27
C ALA A 161 0.10 7.45 -0.44
N PRO A 162 -0.89 8.23 -0.92
CA PRO A 162 -2.18 8.33 -0.24
C PRO A 162 -3.05 7.12 -0.50
N ALA A 163 -4.12 6.97 0.27
CA ALA A 163 -5.31 6.17 -0.03
C ALA A 163 -5.04 4.70 -0.40
N GLU A 164 -4.15 4.03 0.36
CA GLU A 164 -3.91 2.59 0.21
C GLU A 164 -5.12 1.79 0.65
N GLU A 165 -5.73 2.13 1.78
CA GLU A 165 -6.91 1.45 2.32
C GLU A 165 -8.14 1.73 1.45
N TYR A 166 -8.71 0.69 0.88
CA TYR A 166 -9.82 0.81 -0.09
C TYR A 166 -11.17 1.03 0.61
N THR A 167 -11.24 2.11 1.40
CA THR A 167 -12.39 2.53 2.21
C THR A 167 -13.05 3.80 1.66
N HIS A 168 -14.18 4.25 2.20
CA HIS A 168 -14.88 5.49 1.82
C HIS A 168 -15.12 5.60 0.30
N LEU A 169 -15.57 4.49 -0.32
CA LEU A 169 -15.68 4.41 -1.79
C LEU A 169 -16.70 5.39 -2.38
N ASP A 170 -17.76 5.72 -1.65
CA ASP A 170 -18.77 6.65 -2.15
C ASP A 170 -18.21 8.08 -2.24
N GLU A 171 -17.39 8.49 -1.25
CA GLU A 171 -16.65 9.75 -1.25
C GLU A 171 -15.61 9.79 -2.37
N ARG A 172 -14.84 8.71 -2.57
CA ARG A 172 -13.86 8.61 -3.66
C ARG A 172 -14.53 8.67 -5.04
N LYS A 173 -15.71 8.09 -5.20
CA LYS A 173 -16.52 8.23 -6.43
C LYS A 173 -16.93 9.68 -6.69
N VAL A 174 -17.24 10.45 -5.63
CA VAL A 174 -17.53 11.89 -5.75
C VAL A 174 -16.28 12.65 -6.20
N LEU A 175 -15.10 12.37 -5.62
CA LEU A 175 -13.84 12.97 -6.06
C LEU A 175 -13.54 12.64 -7.54
N ARG A 176 -13.78 11.40 -7.94
CA ARG A 176 -13.65 10.97 -9.33
C ARG A 176 -14.60 11.70 -10.26
N ALA A 177 -15.85 11.86 -9.88
CA ALA A 177 -16.86 12.59 -10.66
C ALA A 177 -16.52 14.08 -10.82
N LYS A 178 -15.83 14.69 -9.83
CA LYS A 178 -15.30 16.05 -9.90
C LYS A 178 -14.02 16.17 -10.72
N GLY A 179 -13.39 15.04 -11.12
CA GLY A 179 -12.11 15.02 -11.83
C GLY A 179 -10.89 15.27 -10.95
N GLU A 180 -11.04 15.25 -9.63
CA GLU A 180 -9.93 15.41 -8.68
C GLU A 180 -9.02 14.18 -8.63
N ILE A 181 -9.60 12.99 -8.84
CA ILE A 181 -8.91 11.72 -9.04
C ILE A 181 -9.51 10.98 -10.24
N ARG A 182 -8.76 10.05 -10.84
CA ARG A 182 -9.28 9.14 -11.87
C ARG A 182 -9.52 7.74 -11.32
N TYR A 183 -8.62 7.25 -10.47
CA TYR A 183 -8.67 5.94 -9.84
C TYR A 183 -8.92 6.06 -8.35
N LEU A 184 -9.37 4.97 -7.71
CA LEU A 184 -9.83 4.98 -6.32
C LEU A 184 -8.73 4.60 -5.31
N SER A 185 -7.49 4.37 -5.78
CA SER A 185 -6.31 4.07 -4.97
C SER A 185 -5.18 5.04 -5.30
N GLY A 186 -4.39 5.38 -4.29
CA GLY A 186 -3.30 6.35 -4.42
C GLY A 186 -2.20 5.89 -5.34
N LYS A 187 -1.72 4.65 -5.23
CA LYS A 187 -0.64 4.16 -6.11
C LYS A 187 -1.09 4.07 -7.57
N GLN A 188 -2.38 3.78 -7.84
CA GLN A 188 -2.94 3.84 -9.20
C GLN A 188 -2.89 5.27 -9.76
N GLU A 189 -3.22 6.27 -8.94
CA GLU A 189 -3.09 7.68 -9.32
C GLU A 189 -1.62 8.09 -9.51
N LEU A 190 -0.72 7.70 -8.62
CA LEU A 190 0.72 7.98 -8.73
C LEU A 190 1.34 7.34 -9.97
N ILE A 191 0.91 6.12 -10.35
CA ILE A 191 1.29 5.49 -11.63
C ILE A 191 0.80 6.32 -12.81
N ARG A 192 -0.46 6.75 -12.80
CA ARG A 192 -1.01 7.62 -13.85
C ARG A 192 -0.21 8.91 -14.01
N LEU A 193 0.18 9.52 -12.89
CA LEU A 193 0.97 10.76 -12.84
C LEU A 193 2.45 10.57 -13.23
N GLY A 194 2.91 9.33 -13.38
CA GLY A 194 4.29 9.03 -13.80
C GLY A 194 5.31 9.00 -12.67
N VAL A 195 4.86 8.92 -11.42
CA VAL A 195 5.75 8.96 -10.23
C VAL A 195 6.77 7.82 -10.22
N PHE A 196 6.43 6.68 -10.83
CA PHE A 196 7.29 5.49 -10.90
C PHE A 196 7.95 5.26 -12.27
N ASP A 197 7.78 6.16 -13.25
CA ASP A 197 8.26 5.95 -14.62
C ASP A 197 9.79 5.87 -14.71
N ASP A 198 10.50 6.59 -13.82
CA ASP A 198 11.96 6.60 -13.71
C ASP A 198 12.54 5.66 -12.65
N ALA A 199 11.70 4.84 -12.00
CA ALA A 199 12.13 3.94 -10.95
C ALA A 199 12.90 2.74 -11.50
N ALA A 200 14.10 2.49 -10.97
CA ALA A 200 14.84 1.25 -11.20
C ALA A 200 14.28 0.11 -10.34
N CYS A 201 13.90 0.40 -9.10
CA CYS A 201 13.16 -0.52 -8.24
C CYS A 201 12.39 0.25 -7.15
N VAL A 202 11.41 -0.42 -6.55
CA VAL A 202 10.60 0.09 -5.44
C VAL A 202 10.76 -0.80 -4.23
N ILE A 203 11.00 -0.19 -3.08
CA ILE A 203 11.23 -0.83 -1.79
C ILE A 203 10.14 -0.35 -0.84
N LYS A 204 9.37 -1.28 -0.28
CA LYS A 204 8.29 -1.02 0.68
C LYS A 204 8.52 -1.76 1.99
N TYR A 205 7.98 -1.25 3.06
CA TYR A 205 7.86 -1.90 4.37
C TYR A 205 6.38 -2.14 4.69
N HIS A 206 6.08 -3.20 5.43
CA HIS A 206 4.76 -3.41 6.03
C HIS A 206 4.89 -3.92 7.47
N SER A 207 4.13 -3.34 8.40
CA SER A 207 4.08 -3.80 9.79
C SER A 207 3.36 -5.15 9.91
N MET A 208 3.83 -5.98 10.82
CA MET A 208 3.22 -7.26 11.14
C MET A 208 3.01 -7.36 12.66
N ALA A 209 1.96 -8.07 13.07
CA ALA A 209 1.79 -8.47 14.45
C ALA A 209 2.92 -9.42 14.87
N ASP A 210 3.29 -9.35 16.15
CA ASP A 210 4.32 -10.21 16.71
C ASP A 210 3.98 -11.70 16.53
N SER A 211 4.97 -12.47 16.14
CA SER A 211 4.91 -13.91 16.01
C SER A 211 6.14 -14.53 16.70
N PRO A 212 5.97 -15.61 17.48
CA PRO A 212 7.10 -16.32 18.08
C PRO A 212 8.03 -16.97 17.04
N GLU A 213 7.49 -17.28 15.86
CA GLU A 213 8.17 -18.09 14.85
C GLU A 213 8.94 -17.24 13.84
N ARG A 214 8.51 -15.98 13.61
CA ARG A 214 9.11 -15.13 12.58
C ARG A 214 9.15 -13.66 13.00
N MET A 215 10.22 -12.97 12.65
CA MET A 215 10.36 -11.52 12.82
C MET A 215 10.18 -10.77 11.50
N ALA A 216 10.59 -11.36 10.39
CA ALA A 216 10.55 -10.74 9.08
C ALA A 216 9.94 -11.68 8.02
N THR A 217 9.26 -11.10 7.04
CA THR A 217 8.87 -11.77 5.79
C THR A 217 9.51 -11.06 4.61
N VAL A 218 10.02 -11.86 3.68
CA VAL A 218 10.64 -11.41 2.44
C VAL A 218 10.03 -12.21 1.30
N ASN A 219 9.84 -11.61 0.14
CA ASN A 219 9.19 -12.27 -1.00
C ASN A 219 7.75 -12.76 -0.73
N GLY A 220 7.07 -12.23 0.27
CA GLY A 220 5.66 -12.49 0.50
C GLY A 220 4.82 -12.06 -0.71
N THR A 221 3.85 -12.88 -1.08
CA THR A 221 2.93 -12.59 -2.19
C THR A 221 1.53 -12.27 -1.65
N LEU A 222 0.80 -11.39 -2.36
CA LEU A 222 -0.55 -10.98 -1.98
C LEU A 222 -1.53 -11.21 -3.12
N ASN A 223 -2.80 -11.41 -2.77
CA ASN A 223 -3.89 -11.39 -3.74
C ASN A 223 -4.12 -9.98 -4.30
N GLY A 224 -4.58 -9.91 -5.55
CA GLY A 224 -5.32 -8.76 -6.05
C GLY A 224 -6.81 -8.87 -5.73
N PHE A 225 -7.57 -7.84 -6.08
CA PHE A 225 -9.04 -7.89 -6.03
C PHE A 225 -9.71 -6.95 -7.03
N VAL A 226 -10.97 -7.23 -7.31
CA VAL A 226 -11.93 -6.28 -7.90
C VAL A 226 -13.07 -6.05 -6.92
N ALA A 227 -13.60 -4.84 -6.85
CA ALA A 227 -14.72 -4.51 -5.98
C ALA A 227 -16.03 -4.51 -6.77
N LYS A 228 -17.10 -5.02 -6.14
CA LYS A 228 -18.45 -4.99 -6.71
C LYS A 228 -19.47 -4.46 -5.72
N GLN A 229 -20.38 -3.65 -6.23
CA GLN A 229 -21.61 -3.25 -5.56
C GLN A 229 -22.79 -3.77 -6.39
N ALA A 230 -23.78 -4.37 -5.75
CA ALA A 230 -25.01 -4.83 -6.38
C ALA A 230 -26.19 -4.17 -5.70
N LEU A 231 -26.93 -3.37 -6.47
CA LEU A 231 -28.15 -2.73 -6.02
C LEU A 231 -29.36 -3.50 -6.58
N PHE A 232 -30.07 -4.20 -5.71
CA PHE A 232 -31.32 -4.86 -6.02
C PHE A 232 -32.48 -3.88 -5.84
N VAL A 233 -33.35 -3.82 -6.84
CA VAL A 233 -34.54 -2.98 -6.84
C VAL A 233 -35.76 -3.85 -7.11
N GLY A 234 -36.71 -3.81 -6.17
CA GLY A 234 -37.96 -4.52 -6.23
C GLY A 234 -39.16 -3.54 -6.20
N LYS A 235 -40.20 -3.90 -5.48
CA LYS A 235 -41.42 -3.11 -5.34
C LYS A 235 -41.95 -3.18 -3.89
N ALA A 236 -42.13 -2.03 -3.25
CA ALA A 236 -42.71 -1.97 -1.92
C ALA A 236 -44.19 -2.38 -1.94
N ALA A 237 -44.64 -3.01 -0.87
CA ALA A 237 -46.03 -3.32 -0.57
C ALA A 237 -46.19 -3.51 0.95
N HIS A 238 -47.42 -3.51 1.43
CA HIS A 238 -47.68 -3.81 2.84
C HIS A 238 -47.42 -5.30 3.11
N SER A 239 -46.45 -5.62 3.95
CA SER A 239 -45.94 -7.00 4.12
C SER A 239 -46.99 -7.97 4.71
N GLY A 240 -47.98 -7.47 5.45
CA GLY A 240 -49.07 -8.29 6.01
C GLY A 240 -50.35 -8.29 5.19
N ALA A 241 -50.73 -7.14 4.55
CA ALA A 241 -52.02 -7.00 3.89
C ALA A 241 -51.98 -7.31 2.38
N ALA A 242 -50.88 -7.05 1.71
CA ALA A 242 -50.75 -7.20 0.25
C ALA A 242 -49.33 -7.60 -0.18
N PRO A 243 -48.68 -8.63 0.42
CA PRO A 243 -47.34 -9.04 0.09
C PRO A 243 -47.19 -9.51 -1.36
N ASP A 244 -48.27 -10.02 -1.96
CA ASP A 244 -48.38 -10.47 -3.35
C ASP A 244 -48.23 -9.33 -4.37
N GLN A 245 -48.42 -8.10 -3.95
CA GLN A 245 -48.22 -6.92 -4.83
C GLN A 245 -46.82 -6.35 -4.77
N GLY A 246 -45.95 -6.89 -3.91
CA GLY A 246 -44.54 -6.50 -3.74
C GLY A 246 -43.58 -7.38 -4.49
N VAL A 247 -42.36 -6.86 -4.68
CA VAL A 247 -41.19 -7.63 -5.12
C VAL A 247 -40.10 -7.40 -4.10
N ASN A 248 -39.69 -8.46 -3.40
CA ASN A 248 -38.78 -8.37 -2.25
C ASN A 248 -37.33 -8.35 -2.67
N ALA A 249 -36.71 -7.15 -2.68
CA ALA A 249 -35.30 -6.96 -3.01
C ALA A 249 -34.33 -7.65 -2.01
N LEU A 250 -34.72 -7.78 -0.73
CA LEU A 250 -33.93 -8.49 0.27
C LEU A 250 -33.89 -10.00 -0.01
N ASN A 251 -35.02 -10.59 -0.41
CA ASN A 251 -35.05 -12.00 -0.81
C ASN A 251 -34.18 -12.24 -2.06
N ALA A 252 -34.19 -11.33 -3.03
CA ALA A 252 -33.28 -11.38 -4.18
C ALA A 252 -31.82 -11.42 -3.74
N ALA A 253 -31.42 -10.53 -2.82
CA ALA A 253 -30.06 -10.46 -2.27
C ALA A 253 -29.69 -11.74 -1.51
N VAL A 254 -30.60 -12.31 -0.68
CA VAL A 254 -30.35 -13.56 0.05
C VAL A 254 -30.12 -14.73 -0.90
N ILE A 255 -30.94 -14.88 -1.94
CA ILE A 255 -30.76 -15.91 -2.96
C ILE A 255 -29.42 -15.72 -3.70
N ALA A 256 -29.07 -14.48 -4.03
CA ALA A 256 -27.79 -14.15 -4.64
C ALA A 256 -26.59 -14.55 -3.76
N LEU A 257 -26.66 -14.28 -2.44
CA LEU A 257 -25.64 -14.71 -1.48
C LEU A 257 -25.50 -16.24 -1.45
N MET A 258 -26.60 -16.99 -1.43
CA MET A 258 -26.59 -18.45 -1.50
C MET A 258 -25.96 -18.95 -2.81
N ALA A 259 -26.31 -18.32 -3.94
CA ALA A 259 -25.75 -18.64 -5.24
C ALA A 259 -24.24 -18.34 -5.31
N ILE A 260 -23.75 -17.25 -4.70
CA ILE A 260 -22.33 -16.97 -4.55
C ILE A 260 -21.64 -18.08 -3.73
N HIS A 261 -22.23 -18.48 -2.61
CA HIS A 261 -21.68 -19.56 -1.77
C HIS A 261 -21.60 -20.89 -2.51
N SER A 262 -22.58 -21.20 -3.35
CA SER A 262 -22.61 -22.42 -4.18
C SER A 262 -21.50 -22.45 -5.25
N GLN A 263 -20.87 -21.30 -5.58
CA GLN A 263 -19.73 -21.27 -6.50
C GLN A 263 -18.39 -21.63 -5.83
N ARG A 264 -18.30 -21.65 -4.49
CA ARG A 264 -17.00 -21.77 -3.80
C ARG A 264 -16.24 -23.03 -4.16
N GLU A 265 -16.93 -24.17 -4.26
CA GLU A 265 -16.32 -25.46 -4.65
C GLU A 265 -15.85 -25.51 -6.11
N THR A 266 -16.26 -24.53 -6.94
CA THR A 266 -15.86 -24.44 -8.35
C THR A 266 -14.62 -23.58 -8.59
N PHE A 267 -14.04 -23.00 -7.55
CA PHE A 267 -12.79 -22.26 -7.63
C PHE A 267 -11.61 -23.23 -7.46
N ARG A 268 -10.56 -23.06 -8.26
CA ARG A 268 -9.32 -23.82 -8.12
C ARG A 268 -8.59 -23.34 -6.86
N ASP A 269 -8.00 -24.25 -6.10
CA ASP A 269 -7.21 -23.90 -4.92
C ASP A 269 -6.03 -22.99 -5.28
N SER A 270 -5.38 -23.22 -6.43
CA SER A 270 -4.28 -22.39 -6.95
C SER A 270 -4.67 -20.95 -7.29
N ASP A 271 -5.96 -20.68 -7.50
CA ASP A 271 -6.45 -19.32 -7.80
C ASP A 271 -6.62 -18.48 -6.53
N HIS A 272 -6.56 -19.10 -5.34
CA HIS A 272 -6.66 -18.48 -4.02
C HIS A 272 -7.86 -17.53 -3.88
N ILE A 273 -9.00 -17.89 -4.46
CA ILE A 273 -10.19 -17.02 -4.50
C ILE A 273 -10.77 -16.79 -3.10
N ARG A 274 -11.07 -15.52 -2.82
CA ARG A 274 -11.89 -15.11 -1.67
C ARG A 274 -12.99 -14.16 -2.15
N VAL A 275 -14.23 -14.51 -1.86
CA VAL A 275 -15.40 -13.67 -2.07
C VAL A 275 -16.07 -13.47 -0.71
N HIS A 276 -16.12 -12.23 -0.24
CA HIS A 276 -16.58 -11.90 1.10
C HIS A 276 -17.61 -10.77 1.05
N PRO A 277 -18.90 -11.09 0.78
CA PRO A 277 -19.96 -10.08 0.65
C PRO A 277 -20.45 -9.59 2.01
N ILE A 278 -20.88 -8.32 2.04
CA ILE A 278 -21.65 -7.71 3.14
C ILE A 278 -22.96 -7.16 2.61
N LEU A 279 -23.98 -7.16 3.46
CA LEU A 279 -25.26 -6.50 3.21
C LEU A 279 -25.19 -5.09 3.82
N LYS A 280 -25.20 -4.05 2.99
CA LYS A 280 -25.14 -2.64 3.43
C LYS A 280 -26.50 -2.05 3.71
N GLU A 281 -27.52 -2.52 3.00
CA GLU A 281 -28.90 -2.05 3.08
C GLU A 281 -29.84 -3.23 2.90
N GLY A 282 -30.83 -3.41 3.77
CA GLY A 282 -31.71 -4.58 3.79
C GLY A 282 -33.19 -4.28 4.02
N GLY A 283 -33.61 -3.03 3.85
CA GLY A 283 -35.00 -2.58 4.09
C GLY A 283 -35.08 -1.53 5.21
N THR A 284 -36.29 -0.96 5.41
CA THR A 284 -36.49 0.16 6.34
C THR A 284 -37.40 -0.20 7.53
N THR A 285 -38.46 -0.95 7.31
CA THR A 285 -39.43 -1.36 8.34
C THR A 285 -39.95 -2.77 8.07
N VAL A 286 -40.33 -3.49 9.14
CA VAL A 286 -40.81 -4.88 9.02
C VAL A 286 -42.20 -5.02 8.38
N ASN A 287 -43.00 -3.97 8.37
CA ASN A 287 -44.31 -3.97 7.77
C ASN A 287 -44.36 -3.53 6.30
N THR A 288 -43.18 -3.34 5.69
CA THR A 288 -43.03 -3.01 4.28
C THR A 288 -42.14 -4.03 3.60
N VAL A 289 -42.55 -4.59 2.45
CA VAL A 289 -41.70 -5.44 1.61
C VAL A 289 -40.50 -4.60 1.14
N PRO A 290 -39.26 -5.02 1.43
CA PRO A 290 -38.06 -4.28 1.01
C PRO A 290 -38.00 -4.13 -0.50
N ASP A 291 -37.99 -2.90 -0.98
CA ASP A 291 -37.94 -2.56 -2.41
C ASP A 291 -36.50 -2.21 -2.86
N ARG A 292 -35.56 -2.11 -1.90
CA ARG A 292 -34.17 -1.77 -2.16
C ARG A 292 -33.23 -2.52 -1.22
N THR A 293 -32.16 -3.10 -1.79
CA THR A 293 -31.15 -3.83 -1.03
C THR A 293 -29.80 -3.70 -1.73
N ARG A 294 -28.72 -3.51 -0.96
CA ARG A 294 -27.36 -3.33 -1.48
C ARG A 294 -26.38 -4.34 -0.87
N ILE A 295 -25.69 -5.06 -1.75
CA ILE A 295 -24.55 -5.93 -1.41
C ILE A 295 -23.27 -5.25 -1.88
N GLU A 296 -22.22 -5.33 -1.06
CA GLU A 296 -20.85 -4.98 -1.42
C GLU A 296 -19.93 -6.18 -1.21
N THR A 297 -18.95 -6.37 -2.10
CA THR A 297 -18.00 -7.47 -1.98
C THR A 297 -16.69 -7.16 -2.70
N TYR A 298 -15.59 -7.69 -2.18
CA TYR A 298 -14.33 -7.85 -2.91
C TYR A 298 -14.21 -9.28 -3.42
N ILE A 299 -13.70 -9.41 -4.65
CA ILE A 299 -13.39 -10.69 -5.28
C ILE A 299 -11.87 -10.73 -5.41
N ARG A 300 -11.24 -11.45 -4.48
CA ARG A 300 -9.79 -11.57 -4.39
C ARG A 300 -9.32 -12.81 -5.15
N GLY A 301 -8.12 -12.72 -5.74
CA GLY A 301 -7.51 -13.85 -6.43
C GLY A 301 -6.02 -13.67 -6.69
N ALA A 302 -5.37 -14.79 -6.97
CA ALA A 302 -3.92 -14.86 -7.16
C ALA A 302 -3.46 -14.30 -8.52
N SER A 303 -4.35 -14.09 -9.48
CA SER A 303 -4.04 -13.54 -10.79
C SER A 303 -5.21 -12.73 -11.34
N ILE A 304 -4.94 -11.87 -12.32
CA ILE A 304 -5.97 -11.09 -13.03
C ILE A 304 -7.02 -12.04 -13.64
N GLU A 305 -6.58 -13.12 -14.28
CA GLU A 305 -7.47 -14.12 -14.88
C GLU A 305 -8.36 -14.79 -13.83
N ALA A 306 -7.80 -15.20 -12.69
CA ALA A 306 -8.52 -15.82 -11.58
C ALA A 306 -9.59 -14.87 -11.03
N MET A 307 -9.24 -13.58 -10.79
CA MET A 307 -10.18 -12.56 -10.34
C MET A 307 -11.32 -12.34 -11.35
N GLN A 308 -11.02 -12.21 -12.65
CA GLN A 308 -12.02 -12.01 -13.69
C GLN A 308 -12.95 -13.21 -13.83
N ASN A 309 -12.40 -14.44 -13.73
CA ASN A 309 -13.20 -15.66 -13.78
C ASN A 309 -14.18 -15.73 -12.59
N ALA A 310 -13.69 -15.45 -11.38
CA ALA A 310 -14.53 -15.41 -10.19
C ALA A 310 -15.57 -14.28 -10.25
N ALA A 311 -15.19 -13.09 -10.77
CA ALA A 311 -16.09 -11.96 -10.96
C ALA A 311 -17.28 -12.30 -11.87
N ARG A 312 -17.05 -12.98 -13.00
CA ARG A 312 -18.14 -13.46 -13.88
C ARG A 312 -19.08 -14.45 -13.19
N LYS A 313 -18.56 -15.32 -12.31
CA LYS A 313 -19.39 -16.25 -11.53
C LYS A 313 -20.25 -15.50 -10.51
N VAL A 314 -19.69 -14.48 -9.86
CA VAL A 314 -20.41 -13.61 -8.93
C VAL A 314 -21.51 -12.82 -9.64
N ASP A 315 -21.24 -12.27 -10.83
CA ASP A 315 -22.25 -11.53 -11.61
C ASP A 315 -23.46 -12.41 -11.97
N ARG A 316 -23.21 -13.67 -12.37
CA ARG A 316 -24.29 -14.64 -12.62
C ARG A 316 -25.11 -14.93 -11.36
N ALA A 317 -24.45 -15.07 -10.21
CA ALA A 317 -25.13 -15.31 -8.95
C ALA A 317 -26.00 -14.12 -8.51
N LEU A 318 -25.49 -12.89 -8.69
CA LEU A 318 -26.26 -11.66 -8.41
C LEU A 318 -27.48 -11.54 -9.34
N SER A 319 -27.28 -11.76 -10.64
CA SER A 319 -28.37 -11.76 -11.64
C SER A 319 -29.41 -12.85 -11.35
N ALA A 320 -28.99 -14.07 -11.00
CA ALA A 320 -29.90 -15.17 -10.68
C ALA A 320 -30.76 -14.88 -9.44
N GLY A 321 -30.22 -14.21 -8.43
CA GLY A 321 -30.97 -13.80 -7.24
C GLY A 321 -32.10 -12.80 -7.57
N ALA A 322 -31.84 -11.83 -8.44
CA ALA A 322 -32.85 -10.90 -8.93
C ALA A 322 -33.92 -11.61 -9.77
N MET A 323 -33.49 -12.46 -10.71
CA MET A 323 -34.36 -13.24 -11.58
C MET A 323 -35.36 -14.11 -10.80
N ALA A 324 -34.90 -14.73 -9.69
CA ALA A 324 -35.69 -15.66 -8.91
C ALA A 324 -36.95 -15.06 -8.29
N VAL A 325 -37.00 -13.74 -8.10
CA VAL A 325 -38.13 -13.02 -7.47
C VAL A 325 -38.73 -11.92 -8.35
N GLY A 326 -38.27 -11.79 -9.60
CA GLY A 326 -38.75 -10.74 -10.53
C GLY A 326 -38.26 -9.34 -10.16
N ALA A 327 -37.11 -9.21 -9.47
CA ALA A 327 -36.46 -7.94 -9.19
C ALA A 327 -35.50 -7.53 -10.32
N SER A 328 -35.01 -6.29 -10.30
CA SER A 328 -33.83 -5.91 -11.08
C SER A 328 -32.59 -5.83 -10.19
N VAL A 329 -31.40 -5.95 -10.78
CA VAL A 329 -30.15 -5.72 -10.11
C VAL A 329 -29.19 -4.94 -11.01
N THR A 330 -28.63 -3.85 -10.47
CA THR A 330 -27.51 -3.12 -11.07
C THR A 330 -26.21 -3.51 -10.38
N VAL A 331 -25.29 -4.09 -11.15
CA VAL A 331 -23.96 -4.50 -10.68
C VAL A 331 -22.95 -3.48 -11.16
N SER A 332 -22.37 -2.72 -10.23
CA SER A 332 -21.25 -1.81 -10.49
C SER A 332 -19.94 -2.48 -10.10
N THR A 333 -18.99 -2.51 -11.02
CA THR A 333 -17.63 -3.01 -10.80
C THR A 333 -16.67 -1.83 -10.77
N THR A 334 -15.70 -1.85 -9.87
CA THR A 334 -14.60 -0.89 -9.84
C THR A 334 -13.26 -1.63 -9.73
N PRO A 335 -12.17 -1.09 -10.31
CA PRO A 335 -10.84 -1.70 -10.17
C PRO A 335 -10.45 -1.70 -8.69
N GLY A 336 -10.03 -2.84 -8.19
CA GLY A 336 -9.27 -2.97 -6.95
C GLY A 336 -7.77 -3.01 -7.28
N TYR A 337 -7.01 -3.88 -6.60
CA TYR A 337 -5.56 -3.98 -6.72
C TYR A 337 -5.11 -5.15 -7.58
N GLN A 338 -3.95 -5.00 -8.21
CA GLN A 338 -3.27 -6.10 -8.86
C GLN A 338 -2.67 -7.06 -7.80
N PRO A 339 -2.53 -8.37 -8.11
CA PRO A 339 -1.82 -9.28 -7.24
C PRO A 339 -0.36 -8.83 -7.07
N PHE A 340 0.13 -8.78 -5.84
CA PHE A 340 1.54 -8.48 -5.58
C PHE A 340 2.40 -9.72 -5.85
N ARG A 341 3.30 -9.57 -6.79
CA ARG A 341 4.36 -10.53 -7.11
C ARG A 341 5.69 -9.80 -6.97
N PRO A 342 6.42 -10.00 -5.86
CA PRO A 342 7.71 -9.34 -5.66
C PRO A 342 8.73 -9.80 -6.68
N SER A 343 9.75 -8.98 -6.91
CA SER A 343 10.90 -9.36 -7.71
C SER A 343 11.80 -10.32 -6.94
N ASP A 344 11.99 -11.54 -7.43
CA ASP A 344 12.87 -12.53 -6.80
C ASP A 344 14.30 -12.00 -6.63
N ALA A 345 14.81 -11.26 -7.64
CA ALA A 345 16.14 -10.68 -7.59
C ALA A 345 16.29 -9.64 -6.46
N LEU A 346 15.24 -8.85 -6.17
CA LEU A 346 15.21 -7.94 -5.02
C LEU A 346 15.03 -8.71 -3.71
N GLY A 347 14.18 -9.74 -3.71
CA GLY A 347 13.94 -10.56 -2.53
C GLY A 347 15.18 -11.27 -2.01
N VAL A 348 16.01 -11.84 -2.89
CA VAL A 348 17.31 -12.44 -2.52
C VAL A 348 18.21 -11.41 -1.82
N ARG A 349 18.26 -10.17 -2.30
CA ARG A 349 19.07 -9.11 -1.70
C ARG A 349 18.49 -8.62 -0.38
N LEU A 350 17.17 -8.47 -0.30
CA LEU A 350 16.49 -8.11 0.93
C LEU A 350 16.69 -9.18 2.01
N ALA A 351 16.62 -10.46 1.65
CA ALA A 351 16.93 -11.56 2.56
C ALA A 351 18.37 -11.50 3.07
N ALA A 352 19.34 -11.24 2.18
CA ALA A 352 20.74 -11.09 2.56
C ALA A 352 20.97 -9.88 3.49
N SER A 353 20.26 -8.77 3.26
CA SER A 353 20.29 -7.60 4.16
C SER A 353 19.67 -7.93 5.52
N ALA A 354 18.53 -8.63 5.55
CA ALA A 354 17.89 -9.05 6.79
C ALA A 354 18.75 -10.02 7.61
N ALA A 355 19.44 -10.95 6.96
CA ALA A 355 20.33 -11.93 7.60
C ALA A 355 21.56 -11.30 8.29
N ARG A 356 21.88 -10.04 8.00
CA ARG A 356 22.92 -9.29 8.75
C ARG A 356 22.48 -8.90 10.16
N PHE A 357 21.18 -8.82 10.41
CA PHE A 357 20.58 -8.32 11.66
C PHE A 357 19.75 -9.38 12.39
N LEU A 358 19.34 -10.43 11.69
CA LEU A 358 18.46 -11.48 12.20
C LEU A 358 19.04 -12.86 11.96
N PRO A 359 18.77 -13.84 12.82
CA PRO A 359 19.02 -15.22 12.50
C PRO A 359 18.13 -15.67 11.33
N GLU A 360 18.64 -16.52 10.44
CA GLU A 360 17.90 -17.03 9.27
C GLU A 360 16.55 -17.66 9.65
N THR A 361 16.48 -18.31 10.80
CA THR A 361 15.25 -18.95 11.33
C THR A 361 14.13 -17.95 11.65
N ALA A 362 14.44 -16.66 11.77
CA ALA A 362 13.46 -15.61 12.02
C ALA A 362 12.97 -14.92 10.74
N ILE A 363 13.45 -15.34 9.56
CA ILE A 363 13.13 -14.77 8.24
C ILE A 363 12.32 -15.80 7.45
N ASP A 364 11.07 -15.44 7.12
CA ASP A 364 10.23 -16.22 6.20
C ASP A 364 10.41 -15.67 4.77
N LEU A 365 10.79 -16.55 3.85
CA LEU A 365 11.10 -16.19 2.47
C LEU A 365 9.95 -16.39 1.47
N HIS A 366 8.86 -17.05 1.88
CA HIS A 366 7.83 -17.51 0.96
C HIS A 366 6.41 -17.37 1.49
N ASP A 367 6.18 -16.37 2.34
CA ASP A 367 4.83 -16.12 2.89
C ASP A 367 3.83 -15.85 1.77
N TYR A 368 2.64 -16.41 1.93
CA TYR A 368 1.50 -16.13 1.07
C TYR A 368 0.36 -15.56 1.91
N SER A 369 -0.07 -14.35 1.58
CA SER A 369 -1.23 -13.74 2.21
C SER A 369 -2.40 -13.59 1.23
N TYR A 370 -3.59 -13.85 1.70
CA TYR A 370 -4.84 -13.57 0.98
C TYR A 370 -5.25 -12.08 1.09
N ALA A 371 -4.51 -11.28 1.82
CA ALA A 371 -4.64 -9.83 1.86
C ALA A 371 -4.33 -9.22 0.49
N SER A 372 -4.59 -7.94 0.34
CA SER A 372 -4.28 -7.19 -0.88
C SER A 372 -3.71 -5.84 -0.48
N ASP A 373 -2.80 -5.33 -1.31
CA ASP A 373 -2.12 -4.06 -1.13
C ASP A 373 -1.84 -3.50 -2.54
N ASP A 374 -2.02 -2.21 -2.75
CA ASP A 374 -1.84 -1.57 -4.05
C ASP A 374 -0.37 -1.45 -4.50
N ILE A 375 0.60 -1.98 -3.71
CA ILE A 375 1.95 -2.28 -4.19
C ILE A 375 1.93 -3.26 -5.36
N GLY A 376 0.90 -4.12 -5.45
CA GLY A 376 0.69 -5.03 -6.58
C GLY A 376 0.57 -4.29 -7.91
N ASP A 377 -0.07 -3.12 -7.90
CA ASP A 377 -0.20 -2.25 -9.09
C ASP A 377 1.16 -1.73 -9.55
N VAL A 378 2.01 -1.29 -8.61
CA VAL A 378 3.39 -0.87 -8.89
C VAL A 378 4.23 -2.05 -9.40
N ALA A 379 4.12 -3.21 -8.75
CA ALA A 379 4.90 -4.41 -9.09
C ALA A 379 4.56 -4.98 -10.47
N CYS A 380 3.40 -4.66 -11.04
CA CYS A 380 3.07 -4.98 -12.43
C CYS A 380 4.00 -4.28 -13.43
N LEU A 381 4.57 -3.12 -13.08
CA LEU A 381 5.26 -2.21 -13.99
C LEU A 381 6.76 -2.07 -13.67
N VAL A 382 7.13 -2.19 -12.40
CA VAL A 382 8.48 -1.93 -11.88
C VAL A 382 8.87 -3.04 -10.90
N PRO A 383 10.14 -3.50 -10.88
CA PRO A 383 10.60 -4.43 -9.86
C PRO A 383 10.33 -3.85 -8.46
N ALA A 384 9.61 -4.58 -7.62
CA ALA A 384 9.29 -4.17 -6.27
C ALA A 384 9.59 -5.28 -5.26
N CYS A 385 9.94 -4.91 -4.03
CA CYS A 385 10.01 -5.81 -2.88
C CYS A 385 9.38 -5.16 -1.65
N GLN A 386 8.96 -6.00 -0.71
CA GLN A 386 8.39 -5.58 0.56
C GLN A 386 9.02 -6.36 1.70
N LEU A 387 9.46 -5.61 2.73
CA LEU A 387 9.84 -6.17 4.02
C LEU A 387 8.62 -6.14 4.94
N GLY A 388 8.05 -7.30 5.25
CA GLY A 388 7.14 -7.43 6.38
C GLY A 388 7.94 -7.57 7.67
N PHE A 389 7.59 -6.83 8.74
CA PHE A 389 8.36 -6.89 9.98
C PHE A 389 7.49 -6.78 11.22
N SER A 390 7.78 -7.61 12.21
CA SER A 390 7.12 -7.63 13.52
C SER A 390 7.55 -6.45 14.41
N GLY A 391 6.91 -6.30 15.53
CA GLY A 391 7.15 -5.23 16.51
C GLY A 391 5.84 -4.58 16.95
N PHE A 392 4.71 -5.19 16.56
CA PHE A 392 3.37 -4.73 16.91
C PHE A 392 2.57 -5.84 17.58
N SER A 393 1.82 -5.49 18.61
CA SER A 393 0.85 -6.38 19.26
C SER A 393 -0.57 -6.03 18.83
N GLY A 394 -1.50 -6.95 19.08
CA GLY A 394 -2.89 -6.79 18.71
C GLY A 394 -3.19 -7.32 17.29
N THR A 395 -4.40 -7.08 16.83
CA THR A 395 -4.87 -7.53 15.52
C THR A 395 -4.82 -6.36 14.53
N ILE A 396 -4.22 -6.57 13.36
CA ILE A 396 -4.25 -5.58 12.28
C ILE A 396 -5.71 -5.20 11.97
N HIS A 397 -5.98 -3.92 11.77
CA HIS A 397 -7.30 -3.30 11.55
C HIS A 397 -8.20 -3.29 12.80
N SER A 398 -7.64 -3.45 14.01
CA SER A 398 -8.40 -3.30 15.25
C SER A 398 -7.76 -2.26 16.20
N ALA A 399 -8.53 -1.78 17.17
CA ALA A 399 -8.13 -0.69 18.06
C ALA A 399 -7.04 -1.09 19.06
N ASP A 400 -6.71 -2.37 19.19
CA ASP A 400 -5.63 -2.88 20.05
C ASP A 400 -4.29 -3.00 19.30
N PHE A 401 -4.25 -2.73 17.99
CA PHE A 401 -3.01 -2.75 17.21
C PHE A 401 -2.09 -1.59 17.59
N LYS A 402 -0.92 -1.90 18.12
CA LYS A 402 0.06 -0.91 18.60
C LYS A 402 1.47 -1.46 18.59
N ALA A 403 2.46 -0.57 18.52
CA ALA A 403 3.86 -0.96 18.69
C ALA A 403 4.06 -1.62 20.06
N SER A 404 4.58 -2.83 20.06
CA SER A 404 4.92 -3.60 21.27
C SER A 404 6.36 -3.37 21.69
N ASP A 405 7.24 -3.14 20.71
CA ASP A 405 8.66 -2.88 20.86
C ASP A 405 9.08 -1.79 19.85
N PRO A 406 9.30 -0.53 20.30
CA PRO A 406 9.67 0.56 19.39
C PRO A 406 10.98 0.33 18.61
N GLU A 407 11.92 -0.43 19.15
CA GLU A 407 13.15 -0.78 18.44
C GLU A 407 12.86 -1.67 17.23
N ARG A 408 12.05 -2.70 17.46
CA ARG A 408 11.62 -3.63 16.40
C ARG A 408 10.63 -2.97 15.44
N ALA A 409 9.72 -2.13 15.95
CA ALA A 409 8.69 -1.49 15.13
C ALA A 409 9.24 -0.42 14.18
N TYR A 410 10.28 0.34 14.61
CA TYR A 410 10.66 1.57 13.91
C TYR A 410 12.14 1.67 13.53
N ILE A 411 13.06 0.98 14.23
CA ILE A 411 14.50 1.16 14.04
C ILE A 411 15.11 0.01 13.24
N LEU A 412 14.93 -1.21 13.69
CA LEU A 412 15.56 -2.38 13.09
C LEU A 412 15.17 -2.59 11.61
N PRO A 413 13.90 -2.44 11.19
CA PRO A 413 13.55 -2.53 9.77
C PRO A 413 14.22 -1.42 8.93
N GLY A 414 14.39 -0.21 9.48
CA GLY A 414 15.12 0.88 8.82
C GLY A 414 16.58 0.53 8.55
N ARG A 415 17.26 -0.11 9.50
CA ARG A 415 18.65 -0.59 9.35
C ARG A 415 18.76 -1.64 8.25
N ILE A 416 17.83 -2.59 8.19
CA ILE A 416 17.76 -3.62 7.13
C ILE A 416 17.55 -2.98 5.75
N LEU A 417 16.60 -2.05 5.65
CA LEU A 417 16.28 -1.38 4.38
C LEU A 417 17.42 -0.46 3.91
N ALA A 418 18.10 0.23 4.82
CA ALA A 418 19.26 1.03 4.48
C ALA A 418 20.43 0.16 3.95
N ASP A 419 20.65 -1.02 4.54
CA ASP A 419 21.62 -1.99 4.03
C ASP A 419 21.29 -2.46 2.60
N LEU A 420 19.99 -2.70 2.31
CA LEU A 420 19.54 -3.04 0.96
C LEU A 420 19.75 -1.88 -0.02
N VAL A 421 19.42 -0.64 0.37
CA VAL A 421 19.62 0.53 -0.49
C VAL A 421 21.10 0.72 -0.83
N LEU A 422 22.00 0.52 0.13
CA LEU A 422 23.45 0.57 -0.09
C LEU A 422 23.94 -0.54 -1.03
N ASP A 423 23.41 -1.77 -0.90
CA ASP A 423 23.77 -2.86 -1.82
C ASP A 423 23.31 -2.57 -3.24
N LEU A 424 22.08 -2.07 -3.42
CA LEU A 424 21.50 -1.75 -4.73
C LEU A 424 22.12 -0.48 -5.35
N GLY A 425 22.46 0.52 -4.53
CA GLY A 425 23.01 1.80 -4.93
C GLY A 425 24.50 1.79 -5.22
N ALA A 426 25.21 0.74 -4.81
CA ALA A 426 26.64 0.58 -5.10
C ALA A 426 26.93 0.63 -6.61
N ASP A 427 28.15 1.09 -6.97
CA ASP A 427 28.61 1.19 -8.37
C ASP A 427 27.62 1.95 -9.29
N GLY A 428 27.14 3.10 -8.84
CA GLY A 428 26.20 3.93 -9.62
C GLY A 428 24.79 3.34 -9.75
N GLY A 429 24.39 2.48 -8.82
CA GLY A 429 23.09 1.79 -8.90
C GLY A 429 23.05 0.67 -9.96
N ARG A 430 24.21 0.18 -10.39
CA ARG A 430 24.33 -0.83 -11.46
C ARG A 430 23.47 -2.07 -11.20
N LYS A 431 23.47 -2.60 -9.97
CA LYS A 431 22.67 -3.78 -9.63
C LYS A 431 21.16 -3.51 -9.78
N ALA A 432 20.68 -2.35 -9.35
CA ALA A 432 19.28 -1.97 -9.52
C ALA A 432 18.91 -1.84 -11.01
N GLN A 433 19.82 -1.26 -11.81
CA GLN A 433 19.62 -1.13 -13.26
C GLN A 433 19.62 -2.50 -13.97
N GLU A 434 20.48 -3.43 -13.56
CA GLU A 434 20.49 -4.81 -14.07
C GLU A 434 19.16 -5.53 -13.77
N ILE A 435 18.65 -5.40 -12.53
CA ILE A 435 17.36 -5.95 -12.13
C ILE A 435 16.23 -5.33 -12.97
N ARG A 436 16.26 -3.98 -13.15
CA ARG A 436 15.26 -3.28 -13.97
C ARG A 436 15.28 -3.75 -15.42
N SER A 437 16.46 -3.93 -16.00
CA SER A 437 16.64 -4.36 -17.39
C SER A 437 16.20 -5.81 -17.63
N ALA A 438 16.36 -6.68 -16.63
CA ALA A 438 15.91 -8.07 -16.69
C ALA A 438 14.42 -8.25 -16.37
N PHE A 439 13.81 -7.25 -15.75
CA PHE A 439 12.41 -7.33 -15.33
C PHE A 439 11.46 -7.33 -16.54
N LYS A 440 10.49 -8.23 -16.48
CA LYS A 440 9.41 -8.31 -17.47
C LYS A 440 8.12 -7.85 -16.81
N PRO A 441 7.62 -6.64 -17.11
CA PRO A 441 6.37 -6.17 -16.55
C PRO A 441 5.22 -7.08 -16.99
N THR A 442 4.26 -7.29 -16.09
CA THR A 442 3.04 -8.07 -16.39
C THR A 442 2.18 -7.33 -17.43
N LEU A 443 2.14 -6.03 -17.36
CA LEU A 443 1.51 -5.11 -18.31
C LEU A 443 2.45 -3.94 -18.56
N ASP A 444 2.45 -3.37 -19.74
CA ASP A 444 2.99 -2.01 -19.91
C ASP A 444 2.03 -0.98 -19.30
N LYS A 445 2.50 0.25 -19.07
CA LYS A 445 1.70 1.30 -18.42
C LYS A 445 0.40 1.61 -19.17
N ALA A 446 0.42 1.62 -20.49
CA ALA A 446 -0.77 1.93 -21.31
C ALA A 446 -1.81 0.80 -21.18
N ALA A 447 -1.38 -0.46 -21.29
CA ALA A 447 -2.23 -1.64 -21.08
C ALA A 447 -2.77 -1.70 -19.64
N TYR A 448 -1.95 -1.35 -18.64
CA TYR A 448 -2.37 -1.30 -17.25
C TYR A 448 -3.48 -0.24 -17.02
N LEU A 449 -3.31 0.99 -17.52
CA LEU A 449 -4.32 2.04 -17.40
C LEU A 449 -5.60 1.68 -18.15
N ALA A 450 -5.49 1.09 -19.35
CA ALA A 450 -6.63 0.59 -20.10
C ALA A 450 -7.38 -0.53 -19.36
N TYR A 451 -6.65 -1.43 -18.69
CA TYR A 451 -7.24 -2.45 -17.83
C TYR A 451 -8.04 -1.82 -16.66
N LEU A 452 -7.46 -0.86 -15.93
CA LEU A 452 -8.16 -0.16 -14.85
C LEU A 452 -9.44 0.53 -15.37
N ASP A 453 -9.35 1.23 -16.50
CA ASP A 453 -10.52 1.89 -17.10
C ASP A 453 -11.60 0.87 -17.47
N SER A 454 -11.24 -0.30 -17.98
CA SER A 454 -12.17 -1.36 -18.33
C SER A 454 -12.88 -2.00 -17.14
N CYS A 455 -12.30 -1.87 -15.94
CA CYS A 455 -12.92 -2.36 -14.70
C CYS A 455 -14.03 -1.44 -14.17
N PHE A 456 -14.14 -0.18 -14.64
CA PHE A 456 -15.28 0.68 -14.32
C PHE A 456 -16.46 0.32 -15.20
N GLU A 457 -17.26 -0.64 -14.75
CA GLU A 457 -18.38 -1.17 -15.50
C GLU A 457 -19.65 -1.15 -14.65
N GLU A 458 -20.78 -0.83 -15.27
CA GLU A 458 -22.09 -0.93 -14.66
C GLU A 458 -23.02 -1.73 -15.60
N LYS A 459 -23.64 -2.78 -15.07
CA LYS A 459 -24.59 -3.64 -15.78
C LYS A 459 -25.88 -3.76 -15.02
N THR A 460 -27.02 -3.50 -15.67
CA THR A 460 -28.35 -3.71 -15.13
C THR A 460 -28.99 -4.94 -15.76
N TYR A 461 -29.53 -5.80 -14.91
CA TYR A 461 -30.34 -6.97 -15.28
C TYR A 461 -31.75 -6.76 -14.76
N SER A 462 -32.74 -6.89 -15.63
CA SER A 462 -34.17 -6.73 -15.31
C SER A 462 -34.95 -7.97 -15.72
N PHE A 463 -35.91 -8.39 -14.88
CA PHE A 463 -36.66 -9.63 -15.03
C PHE A 463 -38.15 -9.40 -14.80
#